data_ba63973914acd247a8be7e26645246d0
#
_entry.id   ba63973914acd247a8be7e26645246d0
#
_cell.length_a   1.000
_cell.length_b   1.000
_cell.length_c   1.000
_cell.angle_alpha   90.00
_cell.angle_beta   90.00
_cell.angle_gamma   90.00
#
_symmetry.space_group_name_H-M   'P 1'
#
loop_
_entity.id
_entity.type
_entity.pdbx_description
1 polymer ?
#
loop_
_entity_poly.entity_id
_entity_poly.type
_entity_poly.pdbx_seq_one_letter_code
_entity_poly.pdbx_strand_id
1 'polypeptide(L)'
;MKPDQILASLSNLARQKRPVTLVAIAFFALVCLSLAGIQGWSVWQARVAQLAAATASNQAMAKSAADLVASSLDGADLVLSELVARGRTGALGVMPVAPVAAATAQNGAAADAVADAVADAASSSLPGFLAERSRLAPALASLAVYNAAGEVQQAAGSFAPYPTAVRDHGDYHARVSGPALYIGAPVRSTGSGEWLLPVSRAMVGADGARTGIVLATLRLSTMNNFLQDFAVGARGAVAVLHKDSTLLLSRRANDNRIGTRLRGTPIFAVTRGANPAGSASAPDALSSYRRLPGYPLVTVVQQSTEEVLASWWNDAYLSTATMLVLLLVQLWVGIRLYGQIALRDRLDNERRSLQKLLVKKSRSLRDQALHDALTGIANRRQFDVRMASEFNRAMHEGVSLAIVILDVDNFKRYNDQYGHPAGDECLKTVANCVSSGRRRSHDLAARMGGEEFAILLPNTGLRGAIAVAEAIRKTVAAQKMHHVPGQAHAVTVSCGVHALVPLDGMSPAELIDAADRALYLAKSGGRNCVRAEGVMPPGEAKRFTLVVNK
;
A
#
# COMPACT_ATOMS: atom_id res chain seq x y z
N MET A 1 15.53 -2.11 -21.73
CA MET A 1 15.50 -0.64 -21.90
C MET A 1 16.62 -0.05 -21.08
N LYS A 2 17.47 0.80 -21.66
CA LYS A 2 18.61 1.42 -20.95
C LYS A 2 18.08 2.43 -19.92
N PRO A 3 18.71 2.57 -18.73
CA PRO A 3 18.30 3.51 -17.68
C PRO A 3 18.09 4.94 -18.17
N ASP A 4 18.88 5.38 -19.14
CA ASP A 4 18.81 6.72 -19.75
C ASP A 4 17.51 6.97 -20.55
N GLN A 5 16.91 5.91 -21.09
CA GLN A 5 15.62 6.03 -21.79
C GLN A 5 14.44 6.15 -20.81
N ILE A 6 14.56 5.57 -19.62
CA ILE A 6 13.56 5.69 -18.56
C ILE A 6 13.62 7.10 -17.96
N LEU A 7 14.81 7.63 -17.70
CA LEU A 7 15.01 8.98 -17.21
C LEU A 7 14.58 10.05 -18.23
N ALA A 8 14.85 9.84 -19.52
CA ALA A 8 14.39 10.72 -20.59
C ALA A 8 12.86 10.68 -20.77
N SER A 9 12.23 9.51 -20.60
CA SER A 9 10.77 9.40 -20.63
C SER A 9 10.11 10.06 -19.42
N LEU A 10 10.70 9.97 -18.24
CA LEU A 10 10.25 10.65 -17.02
C LEU A 10 10.45 12.17 -17.10
N SER A 11 11.55 12.66 -17.69
CA SER A 11 11.79 14.09 -17.89
C SER A 11 10.85 14.70 -18.94
N ASN A 12 10.48 13.96 -19.97
CA ASN A 12 9.45 14.38 -20.93
C ASN A 12 8.03 14.35 -20.35
N LEU A 13 7.72 13.43 -19.44
CA LEU A 13 6.48 13.42 -18.65
C LEU A 13 6.39 14.64 -17.71
N ALA A 14 7.51 15.06 -17.12
CA ALA A 14 7.58 16.24 -16.27
C ALA A 14 7.39 17.56 -17.06
N ARG A 15 7.78 17.62 -18.34
CA ARG A 15 7.57 18.77 -19.23
C ARG A 15 6.12 18.88 -19.75
N GLN A 16 5.36 17.81 -19.82
CA GLN A 16 3.93 17.84 -20.18
C GLN A 16 3.06 18.10 -18.95
N LYS A 17 3.08 19.31 -18.46
CA LYS A 17 2.10 20.08 -17.66
C LYS A 17 0.82 19.33 -17.20
N ARG A 18 0.94 18.35 -16.29
CA ARG A 18 -0.22 17.89 -15.54
C ARG A 18 0.16 17.61 -14.09
N PRO A 19 -0.01 18.59 -13.19
CA PRO A 19 0.25 18.40 -11.77
C PRO A 19 -0.60 17.25 -11.18
N VAL A 20 -1.80 17.03 -11.72
CA VAL A 20 -2.72 16.00 -11.23
C VAL A 20 -2.22 14.57 -11.49
N THR A 21 -1.66 14.29 -12.67
CA THR A 21 -1.13 12.95 -12.99
C THR A 21 0.14 12.63 -12.20
N LEU A 22 1.01 13.61 -11.99
CA LEU A 22 2.21 13.44 -11.16
C LEU A 22 1.84 13.23 -9.68
N VAL A 23 0.87 13.97 -9.16
CA VAL A 23 0.35 13.80 -7.79
C VAL A 23 -0.30 12.42 -7.64
N ALA A 24 -1.07 11.95 -8.62
CA ALA A 24 -1.68 10.62 -8.59
C ALA A 24 -0.64 9.50 -8.61
N ILE A 25 0.41 9.60 -9.42
CA ILE A 25 1.51 8.64 -9.46
C ILE A 25 2.28 8.66 -8.14
N ALA A 26 2.60 9.85 -7.60
CA ALA A 26 3.29 9.99 -6.32
C ALA A 26 2.47 9.42 -5.17
N PHE A 27 1.16 9.69 -5.13
CA PHE A 27 0.24 9.11 -4.15
C PHE A 27 0.19 7.58 -4.25
N PHE A 28 0.10 7.04 -5.46
CA PHE A 28 0.09 5.60 -5.69
C PHE A 28 1.40 4.93 -5.24
N ALA A 29 2.54 5.54 -5.57
CA ALA A 29 3.85 5.08 -5.12
C ALA A 29 3.98 5.12 -3.59
N LEU A 30 3.47 6.16 -2.95
CA LEU A 30 3.45 6.29 -1.49
C LEU A 30 2.62 5.17 -0.83
N VAL A 31 1.44 4.87 -1.38
CA VAL A 31 0.58 3.77 -0.90
C VAL A 31 1.31 2.42 -1.03
N CYS A 32 1.94 2.15 -2.18
CA CYS A 32 2.71 0.92 -2.37
C CYS A 32 3.88 0.79 -1.39
N LEU A 33 4.62 1.87 -1.16
CA LEU A 33 5.72 1.90 -0.19
C LEU A 33 5.25 1.71 1.25
N SER A 34 4.14 2.34 1.64
CA SER A 34 3.58 2.19 2.98
C SER A 34 3.08 0.77 3.23
N LEU A 35 2.41 0.16 2.26
CA LEU A 35 1.97 -1.24 2.35
C LEU A 35 3.15 -2.21 2.45
N ALA A 36 4.20 -2.02 1.64
CA ALA A 36 5.42 -2.82 1.71
C ALA A 36 6.15 -2.65 3.06
N GLY A 37 6.17 -1.42 3.60
CA GLY A 37 6.74 -1.13 4.92
C GLY A 37 5.96 -1.81 6.05
N ILE A 38 4.63 -1.73 6.03
CA ILE A 38 3.76 -2.39 7.01
C ILE A 38 3.94 -3.91 6.96
N GLN A 39 4.00 -4.49 5.75
CA GLN A 39 4.22 -5.92 5.57
C GLN A 39 5.59 -6.36 6.12
N GLY A 40 6.65 -5.64 5.77
CA GLY A 40 8.00 -5.93 6.29
C GLY A 40 8.06 -5.87 7.82
N TRP A 41 7.43 -4.86 8.41
CA TRP A 41 7.30 -4.71 9.86
C TRP A 41 6.52 -5.87 10.48
N SER A 42 5.38 -6.25 9.89
CA SER A 42 4.54 -7.36 10.37
C SER A 42 5.30 -8.69 10.37
N VAL A 43 6.00 -9.02 9.28
CA VAL A 43 6.81 -10.23 9.16
C VAL A 43 7.95 -10.24 10.18
N TRP A 44 8.62 -9.10 10.37
CA TRP A 44 9.67 -8.98 11.38
C TRP A 44 9.14 -9.16 12.81
N GLN A 45 8.02 -8.51 13.14
CA GLN A 45 7.39 -8.62 14.45
C GLN A 45 6.91 -10.04 14.74
N ALA A 46 6.33 -10.73 13.76
CA ALA A 46 5.94 -12.12 13.87
C ALA A 46 7.13 -13.04 14.20
N ARG A 47 8.29 -12.80 13.55
CA ARG A 47 9.53 -13.54 13.86
C ARG A 47 9.97 -13.34 15.30
N VAL A 48 10.00 -12.10 15.76
CA VAL A 48 10.40 -11.79 17.15
C VAL A 48 9.45 -12.44 18.16
N ALA A 49 8.15 -12.37 17.90
CA ALA A 49 7.13 -12.99 18.76
C ALA A 49 7.27 -14.51 18.79
N GLN A 50 7.53 -15.17 17.65
CA GLN A 50 7.71 -16.62 17.56
C GLN A 50 8.94 -17.07 18.39
N LEU A 51 10.07 -16.37 18.27
CA LEU A 51 11.27 -16.67 19.03
C LEU A 51 11.07 -16.45 20.54
N ALA A 52 10.35 -15.38 20.92
CA ALA A 52 10.03 -15.11 22.32
C ALA A 52 9.10 -16.19 22.90
N ALA A 53 8.09 -16.61 22.16
CA ALA A 53 7.17 -17.69 22.56
C ALA A 53 7.92 -19.03 22.74
N ALA A 54 8.80 -19.38 21.79
CA ALA A 54 9.63 -20.58 21.90
C ALA A 54 10.58 -20.53 23.10
N THR A 55 11.17 -19.37 23.37
CA THR A 55 12.03 -19.19 24.54
C THR A 55 11.25 -19.36 25.85
N ALA A 56 10.06 -18.78 25.95
CA ALA A 56 9.18 -18.95 27.12
C ALA A 56 8.75 -20.41 27.30
N SER A 57 8.41 -21.09 26.21
CA SER A 57 8.08 -22.54 26.21
C SER A 57 9.27 -23.36 26.68
N ASN A 58 10.49 -23.09 26.19
CA ASN A 58 11.69 -23.78 26.63
C ASN A 58 11.98 -23.56 28.11
N GLN A 59 11.76 -22.37 28.65
CA GLN A 59 11.90 -22.09 30.07
C GLN A 59 10.90 -22.87 30.91
N ALA A 60 9.64 -22.95 30.48
CA ALA A 60 8.60 -23.73 31.15
C ALA A 60 8.94 -25.23 31.13
N MET A 61 9.37 -25.76 29.99
CA MET A 61 9.82 -27.15 29.87
C MET A 61 11.04 -27.43 30.73
N ALA A 62 12.04 -26.52 30.79
CA ALA A 62 13.20 -26.67 31.63
C ALA A 62 12.83 -26.70 33.13
N LYS A 63 11.84 -25.89 33.52
CA LYS A 63 11.29 -25.93 34.88
C LYS A 63 10.62 -27.25 35.18
N SER A 64 9.70 -27.69 34.34
CA SER A 64 8.98 -28.96 34.52
C SER A 64 9.92 -30.15 34.56
N ALA A 65 10.96 -30.16 33.71
CA ALA A 65 11.97 -31.19 33.72
C ALA A 65 12.81 -31.15 35.02
N ALA A 66 13.13 -29.96 35.53
CA ALA A 66 13.82 -29.79 36.80
C ALA A 66 13.01 -30.32 37.98
N ASP A 67 11.73 -29.96 38.02
CA ASP A 67 10.80 -30.37 39.08
C ASP A 67 10.62 -31.92 39.09
N LEU A 68 10.54 -32.52 37.90
CA LEU A 68 10.42 -33.97 37.72
C LEU A 68 11.68 -34.72 38.21
N VAL A 69 12.85 -34.23 37.82
CA VAL A 69 14.12 -34.81 38.25
C VAL A 69 14.31 -34.62 39.76
N ALA A 70 13.99 -33.44 40.28
CA ALA A 70 14.03 -33.20 41.74
C ALA A 70 13.13 -34.17 42.53
N SER A 71 11.89 -34.34 42.10
CA SER A 71 10.93 -35.29 42.72
C SER A 71 11.47 -36.72 42.74
N SER A 72 12.12 -37.14 41.64
CA SER A 72 12.75 -38.50 41.60
C SER A 72 13.93 -38.61 42.55
N LEU A 73 14.72 -37.57 42.70
CA LEU A 73 15.85 -37.52 43.64
C LEU A 73 15.38 -37.42 45.10
N ASP A 74 14.35 -36.63 45.39
CA ASP A 74 13.72 -36.49 46.70
C ASP A 74 13.16 -37.85 47.17
N GLY A 75 12.52 -38.59 46.26
CA GLY A 75 12.07 -39.93 46.54
C GLY A 75 13.19 -40.89 46.91
N ALA A 76 14.32 -40.84 46.18
CA ALA A 76 15.51 -41.62 46.50
C ALA A 76 16.18 -41.17 47.81
N ASP A 77 16.23 -39.89 48.05
CA ASP A 77 16.82 -39.31 49.25
C ASP A 77 16.03 -39.68 50.52
N LEU A 78 14.71 -39.71 50.42
CA LEU A 78 13.85 -40.17 51.50
C LEU A 78 14.17 -41.65 51.86
N VAL A 79 14.27 -42.52 50.84
CA VAL A 79 14.64 -43.95 51.06
C VAL A 79 16.01 -44.12 51.69
N LEU A 80 17.01 -43.34 51.20
CA LEU A 80 18.36 -43.41 51.77
C LEU A 80 18.41 -42.84 53.19
N SER A 81 17.63 -41.81 53.49
CA SER A 81 17.55 -41.22 54.84
C SER A 81 16.93 -42.18 55.84
N GLU A 82 15.93 -42.96 55.44
CA GLU A 82 15.31 -43.96 56.23
C GLU A 82 16.30 -45.14 56.52
N LEU A 83 17.06 -45.56 55.49
CA LEU A 83 18.11 -46.56 55.68
C LEU A 83 19.23 -46.10 56.63
N VAL A 84 19.64 -44.83 56.54
CA VAL A 84 20.60 -44.26 57.47
C VAL A 84 20.07 -44.28 58.91
N ALA A 85 18.79 -43.96 59.11
CA ALA A 85 18.14 -43.99 60.43
C ALA A 85 18.06 -45.41 60.98
N ARG A 86 17.68 -46.39 60.18
CA ARG A 86 17.66 -47.80 60.57
C ARG A 86 19.07 -48.35 60.90
N GLY A 87 20.09 -47.91 60.15
CA GLY A 87 21.47 -48.23 60.41
C GLY A 87 21.96 -47.71 61.76
N ARG A 88 21.50 -46.54 62.22
CA ARG A 88 21.87 -45.96 63.54
C ARG A 88 21.20 -46.69 64.71
N THR A 89 20.02 -47.27 64.52
CA THR A 89 19.28 -48.00 65.55
C THR A 89 19.72 -49.47 65.65
N GLY A 90 20.64 -49.93 64.81
CA GLY A 90 21.05 -51.34 64.76
C GLY A 90 20.02 -52.28 64.13
N ALA A 91 18.88 -51.70 63.60
CA ALA A 91 17.78 -52.47 63.01
C ALA A 91 18.15 -53.07 61.64
N LEU A 92 19.31 -52.74 61.07
CA LEU A 92 19.91 -53.44 59.93
C LEU A 92 20.73 -54.61 60.49
N GLY A 93 20.04 -55.53 61.20
CA GLY A 93 20.72 -56.65 61.84
C GLY A 93 21.48 -57.51 60.84
N VAL A 94 22.75 -57.81 61.20
CA VAL A 94 23.50 -58.86 60.56
C VAL A 94 22.80 -60.18 60.90
N MET A 95 21.78 -60.51 60.07
CA MET A 95 21.24 -61.87 60.09
C MET A 95 22.08 -62.69 59.11
N PRO A 96 22.76 -63.74 59.60
CA PRO A 96 23.36 -64.67 58.67
C PRO A 96 22.30 -65.26 57.78
N VAL A 97 22.62 -65.36 56.51
CA VAL A 97 21.76 -66.09 55.54
C VAL A 97 21.61 -67.51 56.07
N ALA A 98 20.55 -67.78 56.79
CA ALA A 98 20.17 -69.16 57.12
C ALA A 98 19.75 -69.83 55.81
N PRO A 99 20.28 -71.03 55.49
CA PRO A 99 19.81 -71.83 54.40
C PRO A 99 18.32 -72.18 54.67
N VAL A 100 17.45 -71.96 53.73
CA VAL A 100 16.09 -72.44 53.81
C VAL A 100 16.11 -73.97 53.88
N ALA A 101 16.19 -74.48 55.08
CA ALA A 101 15.87 -75.86 55.33
C ALA A 101 14.37 -75.97 55.37
N ALA A 102 13.84 -76.82 54.50
CA ALA A 102 12.41 -77.22 54.47
C ALA A 102 12.01 -77.78 55.83
N ALA A 103 11.30 -77.00 56.63
CA ALA A 103 10.61 -77.54 57.81
C ALA A 103 9.17 -77.82 57.39
N THR A 104 8.88 -79.11 57.22
CA THR A 104 7.52 -79.67 57.25
C THR A 104 7.00 -79.49 58.67
N ALA A 105 6.15 -78.50 58.90
CA ALA A 105 5.40 -78.39 60.14
C ALA A 105 3.90 -78.67 59.89
N GLN A 106 3.43 -79.74 60.41
CA GLN A 106 2.00 -80.07 60.58
C GLN A 106 1.54 -79.37 61.87
N ASN A 107 0.91 -78.18 61.74
CA ASN A 107 -0.10 -77.64 62.67
C ASN A 107 -0.45 -76.18 62.19
N GLY A 108 -1.75 -76.00 61.89
CA GLY A 108 -2.22 -74.75 61.22
C GLY A 108 -2.05 -73.44 62.01
N ALA A 109 -1.98 -73.45 63.38
CA ALA A 109 -1.77 -72.23 64.18
C ALA A 109 -0.31 -71.77 64.24
N ALA A 110 0.63 -72.66 63.99
CA ALA A 110 2.07 -72.30 63.88
C ALA A 110 2.43 -71.80 62.48
N ALA A 111 1.63 -72.16 61.48
CA ALA A 111 1.90 -71.67 60.10
C ALA A 111 1.56 -70.22 59.92
N ASP A 112 0.51 -69.68 60.54
CA ASP A 112 0.16 -68.25 60.46
C ASP A 112 1.15 -67.39 61.24
N ALA A 113 1.59 -67.81 62.44
CA ALA A 113 2.60 -67.11 63.20
C ALA A 113 4.00 -67.13 62.53
N VAL A 114 4.33 -68.25 61.85
CA VAL A 114 5.54 -68.34 61.03
C VAL A 114 5.42 -67.54 59.74
N ALA A 115 4.22 -67.50 59.13
CA ALA A 115 3.97 -66.66 57.97
C ALA A 115 4.08 -65.15 58.31
N ASP A 116 3.51 -64.72 59.45
CA ASP A 116 3.63 -63.39 59.96
C ASP A 116 5.08 -63.05 60.35
N ALA A 117 5.80 -63.92 61.04
CA ALA A 117 7.19 -63.78 61.37
C ALA A 117 8.13 -63.77 60.14
N VAL A 118 7.79 -64.61 59.12
CA VAL A 118 8.52 -64.59 57.82
C VAL A 118 8.17 -63.36 57.03
N ALA A 119 6.93 -62.88 57.09
CA ALA A 119 6.52 -61.62 56.45
C ALA A 119 7.21 -60.40 57.13
N ASP A 120 7.29 -60.40 58.47
CA ASP A 120 7.96 -59.36 59.25
C ASP A 120 9.49 -59.41 59.06
N ALA A 121 10.07 -60.63 59.02
CA ALA A 121 11.51 -60.83 58.69
C ALA A 121 11.79 -60.49 57.22
N ALA A 122 10.86 -60.76 56.30
CA ALA A 122 10.99 -60.38 54.91
C ALA A 122 10.91 -58.84 54.70
N SER A 123 10.05 -58.19 55.48
CA SER A 123 9.92 -56.72 55.46
C SER A 123 11.10 -56.02 56.18
N SER A 124 11.78 -56.69 57.08
CA SER A 124 13.02 -56.18 57.75
C SER A 124 14.30 -56.39 56.93
N SER A 125 14.22 -57.24 55.90
CA SER A 125 15.36 -57.47 54.99
C SER A 125 15.50 -56.37 53.96
N LEU A 126 16.74 -56.04 53.53
CA LEU A 126 16.96 -55.03 52.47
C LEU A 126 16.23 -55.34 51.14
N PRO A 127 16.14 -56.61 50.68
CA PRO A 127 15.29 -56.95 49.53
C PRO A 127 13.81 -56.64 49.70
N GLY A 128 13.23 -56.96 50.89
CA GLY A 128 11.83 -56.62 51.18
C GLY A 128 11.61 -55.11 51.25
N PHE A 129 12.47 -54.42 51.88
CA PHE A 129 12.48 -52.93 51.92
C PHE A 129 12.58 -52.32 50.53
N LEU A 130 13.47 -52.81 49.67
CA LEU A 130 13.53 -52.36 48.28
C LEU A 130 12.25 -52.62 47.50
N ALA A 131 11.68 -53.80 47.64
CA ALA A 131 10.44 -54.19 46.96
C ALA A 131 9.27 -53.29 47.36
N GLU A 132 9.16 -52.94 48.63
CA GLU A 132 8.15 -52.00 49.14
C GLU A 132 8.39 -50.56 48.59
N ARG A 133 9.60 -50.07 48.66
CA ARG A 133 9.96 -48.68 48.31
C ARG A 133 10.04 -48.46 46.81
N SER A 134 10.30 -49.49 46.01
CA SER A 134 10.26 -49.39 44.54
C SER A 134 8.89 -49.00 43.99
N ARG A 135 7.80 -49.25 44.75
CA ARG A 135 6.44 -48.78 44.41
C ARG A 135 6.32 -47.27 44.57
N LEU A 136 7.02 -46.68 45.54
CA LEU A 136 7.02 -45.23 45.82
C LEU A 136 8.05 -44.46 44.98
N ALA A 137 9.13 -45.12 44.59
CA ALA A 137 10.21 -44.57 43.77
C ALA A 137 10.50 -45.48 42.57
N PRO A 138 9.69 -45.41 41.49
CA PRO A 138 9.78 -46.32 40.32
C PRO A 138 11.15 -46.32 39.63
N ALA A 139 11.90 -45.23 39.76
CA ALA A 139 13.23 -45.12 39.21
C ALA A 139 14.28 -45.92 40.01
N LEU A 140 13.98 -46.35 41.23
CA LEU A 140 14.88 -47.09 42.09
C LEU A 140 15.20 -48.48 41.53
N ALA A 141 16.45 -48.78 41.28
CA ALA A 141 16.91 -50.05 40.71
C ALA A 141 17.53 -51.01 41.76
N SER A 142 18.36 -50.47 42.64
CA SER A 142 19.02 -51.24 43.67
C SER A 142 19.35 -50.40 44.90
N LEU A 143 19.53 -51.06 46.01
CA LEU A 143 20.03 -50.50 47.27
C LEU A 143 21.25 -51.30 47.75
N ALA A 144 22.24 -50.64 48.33
CA ALA A 144 23.37 -51.29 48.91
C ALA A 144 23.86 -50.53 50.17
N VAL A 145 24.34 -51.25 51.13
CA VAL A 145 24.94 -50.71 52.37
C VAL A 145 26.38 -51.13 52.41
N TYR A 146 27.27 -50.16 52.61
CA TYR A 146 28.70 -50.34 52.68
C TYR A 146 29.20 -49.95 54.09
N ASN A 147 30.21 -50.69 54.60
CA ASN A 147 30.89 -50.34 55.86
C ASN A 147 31.85 -49.16 55.65
N ALA A 148 32.54 -48.73 56.71
CA ALA A 148 33.56 -47.67 56.69
C ALA A 148 34.72 -47.96 55.74
N ALA A 149 35.07 -49.28 55.58
CA ALA A 149 36.14 -49.72 54.67
C ALA A 149 35.67 -49.75 53.17
N GLY A 150 34.40 -49.57 52.89
CA GLY A 150 33.82 -49.61 51.50
C GLY A 150 33.46 -51.04 51.09
N GLU A 151 33.34 -51.97 51.98
CA GLU A 151 32.88 -53.35 51.70
C GLU A 151 31.39 -53.42 51.79
N VAL A 152 30.78 -54.19 50.88
CA VAL A 152 29.32 -54.36 50.79
C VAL A 152 28.85 -55.20 51.97
N GLN A 153 28.02 -54.67 52.82
CA GLN A 153 27.40 -55.41 53.92
C GLN A 153 26.07 -56.06 53.46
N GLN A 154 25.28 -55.35 52.78
CA GLN A 154 24.00 -55.83 52.23
C GLN A 154 23.73 -55.19 50.86
N ALA A 155 23.05 -55.92 49.96
CA ALA A 155 22.63 -55.40 48.67
C ALA A 155 21.31 -56.04 48.26
N ALA A 156 20.43 -55.27 47.61
CA ALA A 156 19.15 -55.71 47.08
C ALA A 156 18.93 -55.06 45.72
N GLY A 157 18.23 -55.78 44.83
CA GLY A 157 17.85 -55.28 43.49
C GLY A 157 18.43 -56.12 42.37
N SER A 158 17.97 -55.81 41.16
CA SER A 158 18.31 -56.56 39.94
C SER A 158 19.71 -56.35 39.41
N PHE A 159 20.49 -55.47 40.03
CA PHE A 159 21.83 -55.12 39.58
C PHE A 159 22.82 -55.46 40.68
N ALA A 160 23.84 -56.24 40.33
CA ALA A 160 24.94 -56.44 41.25
C ALA A 160 25.48 -55.11 41.77
N PRO A 161 25.76 -54.97 43.04
CA PRO A 161 26.32 -53.72 43.57
C PRO A 161 27.61 -53.44 42.83
N TYR A 162 27.67 -52.27 42.24
CA TYR A 162 28.75 -51.70 41.48
C TYR A 162 29.62 -52.70 40.70
N PRO A 163 29.80 -52.62 39.42
CA PRO A 163 30.68 -53.51 38.67
C PRO A 163 32.08 -53.44 39.28
N THR A 164 32.64 -54.57 39.60
CA THR A 164 34.01 -54.78 40.12
C THR A 164 35.12 -54.14 39.24
N ALA A 165 34.76 -53.57 38.12
CA ALA A 165 35.68 -52.91 37.17
C ALA A 165 35.95 -51.40 37.44
N VAL A 166 35.26 -50.76 38.42
CA VAL A 166 35.56 -49.36 38.73
C VAL A 166 36.68 -49.30 39.72
N ARG A 167 37.87 -49.11 39.23
CA ARG A 167 39.11 -48.81 40.07
C ARG A 167 38.95 -47.57 40.99
N ASP A 168 37.81 -46.84 40.86
CA ASP A 168 37.49 -45.60 41.58
C ASP A 168 36.56 -45.76 42.78
N HIS A 169 36.33 -46.99 43.30
CA HIS A 169 35.48 -47.18 44.49
C HIS A 169 35.97 -46.37 45.67
N GLY A 170 37.28 -46.34 45.89
CA GLY A 170 37.91 -45.56 46.97
C GLY A 170 37.68 -44.06 46.85
N ASP A 171 37.80 -43.54 45.65
CA ASP A 171 37.54 -42.13 45.33
C ASP A 171 36.08 -41.75 45.44
N TYR A 172 35.14 -42.62 45.02
CA TYR A 172 33.71 -42.39 45.17
C TYR A 172 33.34 -42.31 46.65
N HIS A 173 33.74 -43.30 47.45
CA HIS A 173 33.45 -43.32 48.86
C HIS A 173 34.12 -42.18 49.62
N ALA A 174 35.32 -41.76 49.21
CA ALA A 174 36.02 -40.64 49.81
C ALA A 174 35.29 -39.32 49.61
N ARG A 175 34.58 -39.18 48.50
CA ARG A 175 33.79 -37.98 48.17
C ARG A 175 32.48 -37.88 48.94
N VAL A 176 31.93 -38.98 49.43
CA VAL A 176 30.73 -39.02 50.26
C VAL A 176 31.11 -38.72 51.71
N SER A 177 31.27 -37.46 52.03
CA SER A 177 31.82 -37.06 53.37
C SER A 177 30.79 -36.41 54.31
N GLY A 178 29.56 -36.13 53.81
CA GLY A 178 28.55 -35.36 54.56
C GLY A 178 27.15 -36.01 54.55
N PRO A 179 26.26 -35.43 55.35
CA PRO A 179 24.88 -35.93 55.42
C PRO A 179 24.03 -35.60 54.19
N ALA A 180 24.54 -34.77 53.27
CA ALA A 180 23.85 -34.40 52.05
C ALA A 180 23.90 -35.52 51.01
N LEU A 181 22.86 -35.61 50.15
CA LEU A 181 22.83 -36.54 49.04
C LEU A 181 23.99 -36.28 48.09
N TYR A 182 24.84 -37.29 47.86
CA TYR A 182 25.87 -37.26 46.83
C TYR A 182 25.38 -37.92 45.57
N ILE A 183 25.52 -37.24 44.43
CA ILE A 183 25.12 -37.74 43.11
C ILE A 183 26.39 -38.09 42.34
N GLY A 184 26.58 -39.39 42.05
CA GLY A 184 27.74 -39.87 41.32
C GLY A 184 27.63 -39.74 39.81
N ALA A 185 28.71 -40.06 39.09
CA ALA A 185 28.67 -40.14 37.64
C ALA A 185 27.82 -41.33 37.20
N PRO A 186 27.03 -41.21 36.10
CA PRO A 186 26.25 -42.33 35.59
C PRO A 186 27.16 -43.47 35.18
N VAL A 187 26.73 -44.69 35.49
CA VAL A 187 27.45 -45.93 35.20
C VAL A 187 26.56 -46.84 34.34
N ARG A 188 27.20 -47.63 33.48
CA ARG A 188 26.46 -48.60 32.66
C ARG A 188 26.43 -49.97 33.34
N SER A 189 25.25 -50.51 33.51
CA SER A 189 25.08 -51.86 34.05
C SER A 189 25.76 -52.89 33.14
N THR A 190 26.58 -53.77 33.72
CA THR A 190 27.26 -54.82 32.95
C THR A 190 26.33 -55.94 32.51
N GLY A 191 25.20 -56.14 33.20
CA GLY A 191 24.22 -57.20 32.90
C GLY A 191 23.17 -56.73 31.88
N SER A 192 22.48 -55.61 32.16
CA SER A 192 21.39 -55.10 31.31
C SER A 192 21.84 -54.07 30.27
N GLY A 193 23.04 -53.51 30.40
CA GLY A 193 23.51 -52.40 29.53
C GLY A 193 22.83 -51.06 29.80
N GLU A 194 21.92 -50.98 30.77
CA GLU A 194 21.18 -49.76 31.11
C GLU A 194 22.08 -48.77 31.84
N TRP A 195 21.78 -47.48 31.65
CA TRP A 195 22.40 -46.43 32.40
C TRP A 195 21.76 -46.26 33.79
N LEU A 196 22.60 -46.24 34.81
CA LEU A 196 22.23 -46.11 36.22
C LEU A 196 22.88 -44.86 36.79
N LEU A 197 22.14 -44.11 37.62
CA LEU A 197 22.63 -42.95 38.35
C LEU A 197 22.82 -43.37 39.81
N PRO A 198 24.07 -43.48 40.32
CA PRO A 198 24.31 -43.75 41.72
C PRO A 198 24.09 -42.50 42.56
N VAL A 199 23.30 -42.64 43.62
CA VAL A 199 23.07 -41.60 44.63
C VAL A 199 23.35 -42.20 46.02
N SER A 200 24.01 -41.46 46.89
CA SER A 200 24.43 -42.00 48.16
C SER A 200 24.42 -40.99 49.30
N ARG A 201 24.31 -41.53 50.52
CA ARG A 201 24.47 -40.79 51.77
C ARG A 201 25.47 -41.44 52.69
N ALA A 202 26.23 -40.65 53.45
CA ALA A 202 27.08 -41.14 54.52
C ALA A 202 26.23 -41.57 55.74
N MET A 203 26.52 -42.71 56.30
CA MET A 203 26.14 -43.05 57.68
C MET A 203 27.14 -42.45 58.62
N VAL A 204 26.71 -41.67 59.59
CA VAL A 204 27.57 -40.99 60.56
C VAL A 204 27.14 -41.46 61.94
N GLY A 205 28.11 -41.93 62.69
CA GLY A 205 27.93 -42.38 64.10
C GLY A 205 27.65 -41.21 65.04
N ALA A 206 27.43 -41.52 66.34
CA ALA A 206 27.18 -40.53 67.38
C ALA A 206 28.41 -39.63 67.63
N ASP A 207 29.57 -40.14 67.31
CA ASP A 207 30.87 -39.48 67.39
C ASP A 207 31.21 -38.57 66.19
N GLY A 208 30.29 -38.49 65.21
CA GLY A 208 30.51 -37.75 63.99
C GLY A 208 31.41 -38.48 62.97
N ALA A 209 31.94 -39.63 63.28
CA ALA A 209 32.74 -40.42 62.36
C ALA A 209 31.84 -41.15 61.33
N ARG A 210 32.33 -41.28 60.12
CA ARG A 210 31.63 -42.02 59.04
C ARG A 210 31.73 -43.53 59.36
N THR A 211 30.59 -44.15 59.61
CA THR A 211 30.42 -45.57 59.85
C THR A 211 30.15 -46.41 58.60
N GLY A 212 29.72 -45.78 57.55
CA GLY A 212 29.42 -46.45 56.30
C GLY A 212 28.80 -45.52 55.27
N ILE A 213 28.25 -46.08 54.18
CA ILE A 213 27.54 -45.41 53.11
C ILE A 213 26.33 -46.23 52.70
N VAL A 214 25.20 -45.57 52.53
CA VAL A 214 24.04 -46.16 51.83
C VAL A 214 24.02 -45.65 50.40
N LEU A 215 23.84 -46.53 49.43
CA LEU A 215 23.82 -46.27 48.01
C LEU A 215 22.48 -46.72 47.43
N ALA A 216 21.88 -45.88 46.63
CA ALA A 216 20.79 -46.24 45.72
C ALA A 216 21.24 -46.07 44.29
N THR A 217 20.78 -46.91 43.39
CA THR A 217 20.92 -46.67 41.95
C THR A 217 19.58 -46.37 41.33
N LEU A 218 19.51 -45.35 40.52
CA LEU A 218 18.29 -44.96 39.79
C LEU A 218 18.42 -45.34 38.33
N ARG A 219 17.35 -45.91 37.75
CA ARG A 219 17.27 -46.22 36.31
C ARG A 219 17.11 -44.91 35.54
N LEU A 220 18.09 -44.55 34.71
CA LEU A 220 17.96 -43.40 33.84
C LEU A 220 16.93 -43.60 32.73
N SER A 221 16.63 -44.83 32.33
CA SER A 221 15.56 -45.17 31.41
C SER A 221 14.18 -44.71 31.90
N THR A 222 13.87 -44.94 33.18
CA THR A 222 12.62 -44.47 33.80
C THR A 222 12.54 -42.95 33.81
N MET A 223 13.60 -42.28 34.19
CA MET A 223 13.65 -40.81 34.17
C MET A 223 13.60 -40.24 32.74
N ASN A 224 14.21 -40.96 31.78
CA ASN A 224 14.22 -40.52 30.39
C ASN A 224 12.85 -40.66 29.74
N ASN A 225 12.03 -41.65 30.10
CA ASN A 225 10.69 -41.82 29.59
C ASN A 225 9.82 -40.57 29.84
N PHE A 226 9.95 -39.94 30.99
CA PHE A 226 9.25 -38.69 31.29
C PHE A 226 9.77 -37.52 30.44
N LEU A 227 11.04 -37.55 30.02
CA LEU A 227 11.61 -36.49 29.15
C LEU A 227 11.21 -36.66 27.67
N GLN A 228 10.73 -37.85 27.26
CA GLN A 228 10.29 -38.07 25.87
C GLN A 228 9.03 -37.29 25.51
N ASP A 229 8.18 -37.02 26.49
CA ASP A 229 6.91 -36.31 26.29
C ASP A 229 7.07 -34.81 26.02
N PHE A 230 8.28 -34.24 26.23
CA PHE A 230 8.52 -32.83 25.94
C PHE A 230 8.60 -32.58 24.44
N ALA A 231 7.77 -31.65 23.94
CA ALA A 231 7.68 -31.28 22.52
C ALA A 231 8.81 -30.32 22.10
N VAL A 232 10.03 -30.83 22.01
CA VAL A 232 11.22 -30.03 21.62
C VAL A 232 11.62 -30.15 20.15
N GLY A 233 10.81 -30.86 19.34
CA GLY A 233 11.10 -31.11 17.92
C GLY A 233 12.06 -32.28 17.70
N ALA A 234 12.34 -32.61 16.45
CA ALA A 234 13.17 -33.76 16.07
C ALA A 234 14.67 -33.49 16.34
N ARG A 235 15.11 -32.25 16.17
CA ARG A 235 16.48 -31.82 16.41
C ARG A 235 16.68 -31.26 17.83
N GLY A 236 15.60 -31.11 18.59
CA GLY A 236 15.64 -30.63 19.95
C GLY A 236 16.24 -31.63 20.94
N ALA A 237 16.68 -31.15 22.07
CA ALA A 237 17.26 -31.95 23.15
C ALA A 237 16.75 -31.47 24.51
N VAL A 238 16.52 -32.43 25.40
CA VAL A 238 16.37 -32.19 26.83
C VAL A 238 17.50 -32.96 27.53
N ALA A 239 18.26 -32.28 28.35
CA ALA A 239 19.41 -32.87 29.04
C ALA A 239 19.47 -32.44 30.49
N VAL A 240 20.00 -33.32 31.35
CA VAL A 240 20.32 -33.02 32.72
C VAL A 240 21.85 -33.12 32.88
N LEU A 241 22.43 -32.05 33.36
CA LEU A 241 23.87 -31.89 33.54
C LEU A 241 24.20 -31.77 35.03
N HIS A 242 25.29 -32.38 35.44
CA HIS A 242 25.92 -32.09 36.74
C HIS A 242 26.67 -30.73 36.65
N LYS A 243 26.90 -30.08 37.77
CA LYS A 243 27.61 -28.79 37.87
C LYS A 243 29.02 -28.79 37.22
N ASP A 244 29.64 -29.97 37.11
CA ASP A 244 30.94 -30.14 36.43
C ASP A 244 30.82 -30.38 34.92
N SER A 245 29.60 -30.25 34.39
CA SER A 245 29.23 -30.43 32.97
C SER A 245 29.13 -31.88 32.51
N THR A 246 29.09 -32.83 33.41
CA THR A 246 28.86 -34.24 33.07
C THR A 246 27.41 -34.40 32.65
N LEU A 247 27.16 -35.01 31.48
CA LEU A 247 25.82 -35.35 31.01
C LEU A 247 25.30 -36.55 31.79
N LEU A 248 24.25 -36.33 32.58
CA LEU A 248 23.61 -37.38 33.38
C LEU A 248 22.47 -38.03 32.62
N LEU A 249 21.66 -37.24 31.95
CA LEU A 249 20.47 -37.69 31.30
C LEU A 249 20.27 -36.94 29.98
N SER A 250 19.83 -37.63 28.95
CA SER A 250 19.48 -37.05 27.66
C SER A 250 18.19 -37.71 27.16
N ARG A 251 17.29 -36.88 26.56
CA ARG A 251 16.06 -37.39 25.92
C ARG A 251 16.33 -38.55 24.94
N ARG A 252 17.53 -38.59 24.35
CA ARG A 252 17.95 -39.72 23.51
C ARG A 252 18.45 -40.85 24.40
N ALA A 253 17.64 -41.89 24.58
CA ALA A 253 17.92 -43.00 25.48
C ALA A 253 19.30 -43.64 25.24
N ASN A 254 19.79 -43.68 24.03
CA ASN A 254 21.06 -44.29 23.63
C ASN A 254 22.16 -43.22 23.31
N ASP A 255 22.11 -42.04 23.95
CA ASP A 255 23.15 -41.05 23.78
C ASP A 255 24.47 -41.54 24.40
N ASN A 256 25.43 -41.92 23.56
CA ASN A 256 26.76 -42.40 23.98
C ASN A 256 27.56 -41.35 24.74
N ARG A 257 27.06 -40.10 24.83
CA ARG A 257 27.69 -39.01 25.58
C ARG A 257 27.30 -39.00 27.06
N ILE A 258 26.30 -39.82 27.47
CA ILE A 258 25.98 -39.96 28.92
C ILE A 258 27.24 -40.34 29.66
N GLY A 259 27.50 -39.69 30.79
CA GLY A 259 28.71 -39.85 31.58
C GLY A 259 29.94 -39.03 31.10
N THR A 260 29.84 -38.41 29.91
CA THR A 260 30.96 -37.56 29.42
C THR A 260 30.79 -36.10 29.83
N ARG A 261 31.91 -35.38 29.90
CA ARG A 261 31.90 -33.92 30.19
C ARG A 261 31.71 -33.12 28.89
N LEU A 262 30.62 -32.37 28.80
CA LEU A 262 30.28 -31.54 27.64
C LEU A 262 30.96 -30.17 27.67
N ARG A 263 32.27 -30.12 27.96
CA ARG A 263 33.02 -28.85 27.94
C ARG A 263 33.14 -28.34 26.50
N GLY A 264 32.94 -27.01 26.31
CA GLY A 264 33.08 -26.38 24.99
C GLY A 264 31.82 -26.44 24.11
N THR A 265 30.72 -27.04 24.57
CA THR A 265 29.45 -27.01 23.85
C THR A 265 28.66 -25.71 24.14
N PRO A 266 27.82 -25.22 23.22
CA PRO A 266 26.94 -24.06 23.47
C PRO A 266 26.06 -24.23 24.71
N ILE A 267 25.61 -25.46 24.99
CA ILE A 267 24.83 -25.82 26.19
C ILE A 267 25.60 -25.51 27.47
N PHE A 268 26.89 -25.80 27.48
CA PHE A 268 27.73 -25.55 28.65
C PHE A 268 27.95 -24.05 28.94
N ALA A 269 28.10 -23.23 27.89
CA ALA A 269 28.25 -21.80 28.03
C ALA A 269 27.06 -21.15 28.76
N VAL A 270 25.85 -21.64 28.47
CA VAL A 270 24.60 -21.15 29.06
C VAL A 270 24.51 -21.48 30.55
N THR A 271 25.10 -22.61 31.01
CA THR A 271 24.99 -23.08 32.41
C THR A 271 26.04 -22.46 33.34
N ARG A 272 27.01 -21.71 32.85
CA ARG A 272 28.09 -21.11 33.65
C ARG A 272 27.66 -19.96 34.57
N GLY A 273 26.54 -19.28 34.24
CA GLY A 273 26.03 -18.15 35.02
C GLY A 273 25.63 -18.59 36.46
N ALA A 274 25.63 -17.66 37.40
CA ALA A 274 25.16 -17.91 38.77
C ALA A 274 23.64 -17.96 38.90
N ASN A 275 22.91 -17.54 37.87
CA ASN A 275 21.45 -17.42 37.88
C ASN A 275 20.76 -18.78 38.01
N PRO A 276 19.64 -18.87 38.75
CA PRO A 276 18.87 -20.11 38.91
C PRO A 276 18.21 -20.59 37.62
N ALA A 277 17.97 -19.68 36.68
CA ALA A 277 17.40 -19.97 35.36
C ALA A 277 17.88 -18.93 34.35
N GLY A 278 17.86 -19.28 33.09
CA GLY A 278 18.17 -18.37 31.99
C GLY A 278 17.96 -19.00 30.64
N SER A 279 18.13 -18.19 29.62
CA SER A 279 18.08 -18.60 28.21
C SER A 279 19.20 -17.95 27.42
N ALA A 280 19.62 -18.61 26.36
CA ALA A 280 20.54 -18.09 25.36
C ALA A 280 20.07 -18.48 23.99
N SER A 281 20.17 -17.53 23.05
CA SER A 281 19.90 -17.72 21.65
C SER A 281 21.22 -17.78 20.89
N ALA A 282 21.44 -18.90 20.21
CA ALA A 282 22.49 -19.06 19.22
C ALA A 282 21.86 -19.06 17.81
N PRO A 283 22.65 -18.87 16.75
CA PRO A 283 22.11 -18.90 15.39
C PRO A 283 21.31 -20.15 15.09
N ASP A 284 21.74 -21.30 15.57
CA ASP A 284 21.19 -22.61 15.25
C ASP A 284 20.24 -23.15 16.33
N ALA A 285 20.25 -22.60 17.54
CA ALA A 285 19.54 -23.17 18.67
C ALA A 285 19.11 -22.15 19.72
N LEU A 286 17.90 -22.35 20.22
CA LEU A 286 17.35 -21.69 21.40
C LEU A 286 17.53 -22.60 22.59
N SER A 287 18.30 -22.17 23.61
CA SER A 287 18.58 -22.96 24.81
C SER A 287 18.04 -22.25 26.04
N SER A 288 17.35 -23.00 26.92
CA SER A 288 16.93 -22.51 28.22
C SER A 288 17.36 -23.50 29.29
N TYR A 289 17.69 -23.03 30.48
CA TYR A 289 18.12 -23.86 31.56
C TYR A 289 17.44 -23.50 32.88
N ARG A 290 17.38 -24.51 33.79
CA ARG A 290 16.92 -24.36 35.16
C ARG A 290 17.84 -25.15 36.07
N ARG A 291 18.33 -24.53 37.15
CA ARG A 291 19.08 -25.23 38.22
C ARG A 291 18.10 -25.91 39.17
N LEU A 292 18.41 -27.11 39.58
CA LEU A 292 17.64 -27.82 40.58
C LEU A 292 17.92 -27.25 41.96
N PRO A 293 16.90 -26.78 42.70
CA PRO A 293 17.10 -26.37 44.08
C PRO A 293 17.61 -27.54 44.94
N GLY A 294 18.63 -27.35 45.74
CA GLY A 294 19.17 -28.38 46.62
C GLY A 294 20.12 -29.41 45.99
N TYR A 295 20.17 -29.47 44.65
CA TYR A 295 20.99 -30.45 43.93
C TYR A 295 22.00 -29.77 42.99
N PRO A 296 23.21 -30.32 42.80
CA PRO A 296 24.23 -29.76 41.90
C PRO A 296 23.92 -30.08 40.43
N LEU A 297 22.64 -29.97 40.03
CA LEU A 297 22.15 -30.35 38.72
C LEU A 297 21.51 -29.15 37.99
N VAL A 298 21.56 -29.22 36.65
CA VAL A 298 20.98 -28.24 35.75
C VAL A 298 20.23 -28.96 34.65
N THR A 299 18.98 -28.67 34.49
CA THR A 299 18.21 -29.10 33.31
C THR A 299 18.39 -28.09 32.19
N VAL A 300 18.57 -28.57 30.98
CA VAL A 300 18.73 -27.76 29.77
C VAL A 300 17.75 -28.28 28.72
N VAL A 301 16.97 -27.35 28.15
CA VAL A 301 16.11 -27.61 27.01
C VAL A 301 16.64 -26.80 25.84
N GLN A 302 16.78 -27.45 24.71
CA GLN A 302 17.29 -26.86 23.48
C GLN A 302 16.32 -27.20 22.34
N GLN A 303 15.95 -26.19 21.56
CA GLN A 303 15.20 -26.36 20.31
C GLN A 303 16.00 -25.79 19.13
N SER A 304 15.84 -26.40 17.95
CA SER A 304 16.43 -25.86 16.72
C SER A 304 15.70 -24.59 16.29
N THR A 305 16.47 -23.51 16.05
CA THR A 305 15.91 -22.25 15.53
C THR A 305 15.21 -22.46 14.19
N GLU A 306 15.75 -23.36 13.36
CA GLU A 306 15.18 -23.72 12.06
C GLU A 306 13.79 -24.36 12.21
N GLU A 307 13.64 -25.31 13.16
CA GLU A 307 12.34 -25.95 13.43
C GLU A 307 11.33 -24.98 14.03
N VAL A 308 11.77 -24.13 14.95
CA VAL A 308 10.92 -23.10 15.56
C VAL A 308 10.42 -22.10 14.53
N LEU A 309 11.26 -21.72 13.58
CA LEU A 309 10.90 -20.75 12.53
C LEU A 309 10.26 -21.39 11.28
N ALA A 310 10.12 -22.71 11.20
CA ALA A 310 9.58 -23.38 10.01
C ALA A 310 8.15 -22.91 9.67
N SER A 311 7.28 -22.80 10.68
CA SER A 311 5.91 -22.29 10.49
C SER A 311 5.93 -20.81 10.09
N TRP A 312 6.78 -20.01 10.74
CA TRP A 312 6.93 -18.59 10.41
C TRP A 312 7.39 -18.38 8.97
N TRP A 313 8.31 -19.21 8.44
CA TRP A 313 8.73 -19.14 7.05
C TRP A 313 7.56 -19.36 6.08
N ASN A 314 6.73 -20.37 6.34
CA ASN A 314 5.56 -20.64 5.51
C ASN A 314 4.59 -19.46 5.51
N ASP A 315 4.29 -18.90 6.69
CA ASP A 315 3.40 -17.74 6.83
C ASP A 315 4.01 -16.48 6.19
N ALA A 316 5.33 -16.28 6.34
CA ALA A 316 6.05 -15.17 5.73
C ALA A 316 6.08 -15.25 4.19
N TYR A 317 6.30 -16.43 3.63
CA TYR A 317 6.24 -16.64 2.18
C TYR A 317 4.83 -16.42 1.64
N LEU A 318 3.81 -16.99 2.29
CA LEU A 318 2.43 -16.83 1.86
C LEU A 318 1.98 -15.36 1.92
N SER A 319 2.24 -14.69 3.03
CA SER A 319 1.88 -13.28 3.21
C SER A 319 2.64 -12.35 2.26
N THR A 320 3.92 -12.63 2.00
CA THR A 320 4.72 -11.88 1.04
C THR A 320 4.26 -12.12 -0.40
N ALA A 321 3.91 -13.36 -0.75
CA ALA A 321 3.37 -13.70 -2.07
C ALA A 321 2.02 -13.02 -2.33
N THR A 322 1.11 -13.04 -1.35
CA THR A 322 -0.19 -12.36 -1.45
C THR A 322 -0.01 -10.85 -1.60
N MET A 323 0.92 -10.26 -0.84
CA MET A 323 1.25 -8.84 -0.96
C MET A 323 1.81 -8.49 -2.35
N LEU A 324 2.70 -9.33 -2.89
CA LEU A 324 3.25 -9.14 -4.24
C LEU A 324 2.15 -9.16 -5.30
N VAL A 325 1.22 -10.12 -5.21
CA VAL A 325 0.06 -10.20 -6.11
C VAL A 325 -0.79 -8.93 -6.03
N LEU A 326 -1.08 -8.44 -4.81
CA LEU A 326 -1.82 -7.19 -4.63
C LEU A 326 -1.11 -5.99 -5.25
N LEU A 327 0.21 -5.87 -5.07
CA LEU A 327 1.01 -4.82 -5.69
C LEU A 327 1.00 -4.90 -7.22
N LEU A 328 1.07 -6.11 -7.79
CA LEU A 328 0.97 -6.33 -9.24
C LEU A 328 -0.41 -5.94 -9.79
N VAL A 329 -1.48 -6.31 -9.08
CA VAL A 329 -2.85 -5.91 -9.45
C VAL A 329 -3.01 -4.39 -9.38
N GLN A 330 -2.52 -3.76 -8.32
CA GLN A 330 -2.52 -2.30 -8.20
C GLN A 330 -1.74 -1.64 -9.34
N LEU A 331 -0.55 -2.13 -9.66
CA LEU A 331 0.27 -1.61 -10.77
C LEU A 331 -0.47 -1.76 -12.10
N TRP A 332 -1.10 -2.90 -12.35
CA TRP A 332 -1.89 -3.13 -13.55
C TRP A 332 -3.07 -2.16 -13.66
N VAL A 333 -3.82 -1.97 -12.57
CA VAL A 333 -4.92 -0.99 -12.51
C VAL A 333 -4.39 0.42 -12.75
N GLY A 334 -3.27 0.80 -12.14
CA GLY A 334 -2.63 2.10 -12.35
C GLY A 334 -2.26 2.36 -13.81
N ILE A 335 -1.64 1.38 -14.48
CA ILE A 335 -1.29 1.45 -15.91
C ILE A 335 -2.55 1.59 -16.76
N ARG A 336 -3.60 0.82 -16.47
CA ARG A 336 -4.88 0.87 -17.19
C ARG A 336 -5.55 2.23 -17.05
N LEU A 337 -5.63 2.76 -15.82
CA LEU A 337 -6.21 4.08 -15.56
C LEU A 337 -5.40 5.20 -16.24
N TYR A 338 -4.07 5.14 -16.18
CA TYR A 338 -3.21 6.09 -16.86
C TYR A 338 -3.45 6.08 -18.39
N GLY A 339 -3.54 4.88 -18.99
CA GLY A 339 -3.86 4.73 -20.41
C GLY A 339 -5.21 5.33 -20.79
N GLN A 340 -6.24 5.12 -19.97
CA GLN A 340 -7.57 5.71 -20.20
C GLN A 340 -7.56 7.24 -20.10
N ILE A 341 -6.87 7.80 -19.09
CA ILE A 341 -6.71 9.25 -18.93
C ILE A 341 -5.98 9.85 -20.14
N ALA A 342 -4.88 9.23 -20.55
CA ALA A 342 -4.09 9.70 -21.69
C ALA A 342 -4.88 9.67 -23.01
N LEU A 343 -5.71 8.65 -23.21
CA LEU A 343 -6.60 8.55 -24.39
C LEU A 343 -7.69 9.63 -24.36
N ARG A 344 -8.34 9.83 -23.21
CA ARG A 344 -9.33 10.90 -23.03
C ARG A 344 -8.76 12.27 -23.35
N ASP A 345 -7.56 12.54 -22.87
CA ASP A 345 -6.89 13.81 -23.10
C ASP A 345 -6.56 14.06 -24.57
N ARG A 346 -6.19 13.03 -25.32
CA ARG A 346 -5.99 13.12 -26.78
C ARG A 346 -7.29 13.46 -27.49
N LEU A 347 -8.36 12.72 -27.16
CA LEU A 347 -9.70 12.96 -27.75
C LEU A 347 -10.23 14.36 -27.43
N ASP A 348 -10.05 14.86 -26.21
CA ASP A 348 -10.45 16.21 -25.83
C ASP A 348 -9.66 17.28 -26.59
N ASN A 349 -8.38 17.09 -26.81
CA ASN A 349 -7.56 18.01 -27.60
C ASN A 349 -7.99 18.03 -29.08
N GLU A 350 -8.23 16.86 -29.67
CA GLU A 350 -8.76 16.75 -31.04
C GLU A 350 -10.12 17.44 -31.16
N ARG A 351 -11.03 17.17 -30.21
CA ARG A 351 -12.35 17.81 -30.17
C ARG A 351 -12.25 19.32 -30.10
N ARG A 352 -11.37 19.86 -29.24
CA ARG A 352 -11.15 21.32 -29.13
C ARG A 352 -10.56 21.92 -30.43
N SER A 353 -9.65 21.22 -31.09
CA SER A 353 -9.07 21.68 -32.36
C SER A 353 -10.11 21.71 -33.48
N LEU A 354 -10.95 20.67 -33.58
CA LEU A 354 -12.08 20.59 -34.52
C LEU A 354 -13.10 21.68 -34.24
N GLN A 355 -13.47 21.94 -32.99
CA GLN A 355 -14.38 23.03 -32.63
C GLN A 355 -13.84 24.40 -33.07
N LYS A 356 -12.55 24.68 -32.83
CA LYS A 356 -11.92 25.93 -33.30
C LYS A 356 -11.96 26.06 -34.81
N LEU A 357 -11.70 24.97 -35.54
CA LEU A 357 -11.75 24.94 -36.98
C LEU A 357 -13.20 25.20 -37.50
N LEU A 358 -14.18 24.54 -36.89
CA LEU A 358 -15.61 24.73 -37.24
C LEU A 358 -16.07 26.17 -37.01
N VAL A 359 -15.68 26.77 -35.86
CA VAL A 359 -16.02 28.18 -35.57
C VAL A 359 -15.36 29.11 -36.60
N LYS A 360 -14.08 28.89 -36.94
CA LYS A 360 -13.38 29.68 -37.97
C LYS A 360 -14.05 29.53 -39.33
N LYS A 361 -14.40 28.31 -39.73
CA LYS A 361 -15.06 28.03 -40.99
C LYS A 361 -16.45 28.68 -41.05
N SER A 362 -17.23 28.55 -39.97
CA SER A 362 -18.55 29.18 -39.86
C SER A 362 -18.50 30.71 -39.98
N ARG A 363 -17.52 31.36 -39.33
CA ARG A 363 -17.31 32.81 -39.47
C ARG A 363 -16.99 33.19 -40.92
N SER A 364 -16.06 32.50 -41.55
CA SER A 364 -15.67 32.73 -42.92
C SER A 364 -16.85 32.57 -43.89
N LEU A 365 -17.66 31.53 -43.71
CA LEU A 365 -18.86 31.31 -44.51
C LEU A 365 -19.90 32.42 -44.30
N ARG A 366 -20.07 32.90 -43.06
CA ARG A 366 -20.96 34.00 -42.74
C ARG A 366 -20.51 35.31 -43.39
N ASP A 367 -19.19 35.60 -43.33
CA ASP A 367 -18.64 36.80 -43.95
C ASP A 367 -18.81 36.75 -45.47
N GLN A 368 -18.55 35.63 -46.11
CA GLN A 368 -18.81 35.45 -47.56
C GLN A 368 -20.29 35.57 -47.93
N ALA A 369 -21.17 35.11 -47.04
CA ALA A 369 -22.60 35.17 -47.29
C ALA A 369 -23.23 36.58 -47.12
N LEU A 370 -22.54 37.49 -46.38
CA LEU A 370 -23.08 38.79 -45.99
C LEU A 370 -22.37 40.01 -46.65
N HIS A 371 -21.21 39.81 -47.27
CA HIS A 371 -20.47 40.87 -47.93
C HIS A 371 -20.47 40.68 -49.45
N ASP A 372 -20.39 41.79 -50.19
CA ASP A 372 -20.22 41.79 -51.64
C ASP A 372 -18.78 41.45 -51.99
N ALA A 373 -18.59 40.47 -52.85
CA ALA A 373 -17.27 39.94 -53.18
C ALA A 373 -16.37 40.91 -53.91
N LEU A 374 -16.95 41.86 -54.67
CA LEU A 374 -16.18 42.89 -55.41
C LEU A 374 -15.74 44.05 -54.51
N THR A 375 -16.68 44.57 -53.74
CA THR A 375 -16.54 45.84 -53.03
C THR A 375 -16.21 45.69 -51.54
N GLY A 376 -16.43 44.49 -50.97
CA GLY A 376 -16.17 44.16 -49.56
C GLY A 376 -17.12 44.80 -48.56
N ILE A 377 -18.04 45.68 -48.97
CA ILE A 377 -19.13 46.18 -48.11
C ILE A 377 -20.25 45.19 -47.99
N ALA A 378 -21.27 45.48 -47.15
CA ALA A 378 -22.43 44.61 -47.03
C ALA A 378 -23.08 44.35 -48.40
N ASN A 379 -23.53 43.10 -48.59
CA ASN A 379 -24.35 42.78 -49.76
C ASN A 379 -25.85 43.02 -49.48
N ARG A 380 -26.69 42.83 -50.48
CA ARG A 380 -28.12 43.00 -50.37
C ARG A 380 -28.70 42.17 -49.24
N ARG A 381 -28.29 40.92 -49.09
CA ARG A 381 -28.78 40.02 -48.01
C ARG A 381 -28.51 40.58 -46.61
N GLN A 382 -27.32 41.12 -46.38
CA GLN A 382 -26.98 41.76 -45.10
C GLN A 382 -27.79 43.03 -44.90
N PHE A 383 -28.01 43.80 -45.98
CA PHE A 383 -28.82 45.00 -45.92
C PHE A 383 -30.26 44.64 -45.50
N ASP A 384 -30.89 43.66 -46.13
CA ASP A 384 -32.27 43.26 -45.85
C ASP A 384 -32.47 42.82 -44.39
N VAL A 385 -31.50 42.00 -43.86
CA VAL A 385 -31.52 41.57 -42.46
C VAL A 385 -31.40 42.75 -41.51
N ARG A 386 -30.49 43.69 -41.80
CA ARG A 386 -30.28 44.89 -40.95
C ARG A 386 -31.46 45.87 -41.08
N MET A 387 -32.00 46.05 -42.25
CA MET A 387 -33.15 46.89 -42.47
C MET A 387 -34.35 46.43 -41.62
N ALA A 388 -34.66 45.14 -41.65
CA ALA A 388 -35.76 44.61 -40.84
C ALA A 388 -35.52 44.82 -39.34
N SER A 389 -34.29 44.57 -38.88
CA SER A 389 -33.94 44.75 -37.47
C SER A 389 -33.99 46.22 -37.02
N GLU A 390 -33.42 47.13 -37.83
CA GLU A 390 -33.37 48.56 -37.47
C GLU A 390 -34.74 49.24 -37.63
N PHE A 391 -35.56 48.76 -38.56
CA PHE A 391 -36.96 49.23 -38.73
C PHE A 391 -37.79 48.91 -37.49
N ASN A 392 -37.74 47.66 -37.04
CA ASN A 392 -38.44 47.22 -35.82
C ASN A 392 -37.93 47.98 -34.60
N ARG A 393 -36.62 48.18 -34.50
CA ARG A 393 -36.02 48.94 -33.39
C ARG A 393 -36.50 50.41 -33.42
N ALA A 394 -36.45 51.07 -34.58
CA ALA A 394 -36.86 52.43 -34.74
C ALA A 394 -38.36 52.62 -34.42
N MET A 395 -39.19 51.64 -34.77
CA MET A 395 -40.59 51.60 -34.42
C MET A 395 -40.85 51.54 -32.92
N HIS A 396 -40.14 50.65 -32.21
CA HIS A 396 -40.27 50.49 -30.76
C HIS A 396 -39.75 51.70 -29.99
N GLU A 397 -38.65 52.30 -30.46
CA GLU A 397 -38.00 53.46 -29.82
C GLU A 397 -38.62 54.79 -30.20
N GLY A 398 -39.51 54.82 -31.19
CA GLY A 398 -40.13 56.04 -31.69
C GLY A 398 -39.11 57.02 -32.35
N VAL A 399 -38.06 56.49 -32.96
CA VAL A 399 -36.96 57.25 -33.53
C VAL A 399 -36.96 57.18 -35.06
N SER A 400 -36.33 58.20 -35.70
CA SER A 400 -36.26 58.25 -37.16
C SER A 400 -35.29 57.21 -37.73
N LEU A 401 -35.69 56.54 -38.79
CA LEU A 401 -34.88 55.70 -39.66
C LEU A 401 -34.80 56.31 -41.05
N ALA A 402 -33.58 56.49 -41.58
CA ALA A 402 -33.37 56.98 -42.90
C ALA A 402 -32.65 55.99 -43.80
N ILE A 403 -32.91 56.09 -45.08
CA ILE A 403 -32.17 55.35 -46.11
C ILE A 403 -31.73 56.33 -47.21
N VAL A 404 -30.53 56.04 -47.70
CA VAL A 404 -30.01 56.65 -48.93
C VAL A 404 -29.81 55.55 -49.95
N ILE A 405 -30.53 55.62 -51.10
CA ILE A 405 -30.26 54.73 -52.22
C ILE A 405 -29.50 55.56 -53.26
N LEU A 406 -28.49 55.02 -53.81
CA LEU A 406 -27.60 55.74 -54.74
C LEU A 406 -27.23 54.79 -55.90
N ASP A 407 -27.02 55.42 -57.06
CA ASP A 407 -26.75 54.71 -58.32
C ASP A 407 -25.65 55.50 -59.06
N VAL A 408 -24.69 54.76 -59.65
CA VAL A 408 -23.57 55.37 -60.40
C VAL A 408 -24.06 55.83 -61.77
N ASP A 409 -24.05 57.13 -61.99
CA ASP A 409 -24.59 57.77 -63.22
C ASP A 409 -23.84 57.29 -64.47
N ASN A 410 -24.61 56.84 -65.45
CA ASN A 410 -24.13 56.39 -66.76
C ASN A 410 -23.08 55.24 -66.68
N PHE A 411 -23.16 54.39 -65.68
CA PHE A 411 -22.15 53.31 -65.42
C PHE A 411 -22.04 52.33 -66.59
N LYS A 412 -23.16 52.01 -67.28
CA LYS A 412 -23.14 51.18 -68.48
C LYS A 412 -22.24 51.80 -69.57
N ARG A 413 -22.41 53.10 -69.86
CA ARG A 413 -21.51 53.79 -70.82
C ARG A 413 -20.09 53.82 -70.42
N TYR A 414 -19.79 53.89 -69.10
CA TYR A 414 -18.43 53.81 -68.57
C TYR A 414 -17.83 52.43 -68.85
N ASN A 415 -18.60 51.38 -68.63
CA ASN A 415 -18.14 50.01 -68.94
C ASN A 415 -17.94 49.77 -70.42
N ASP A 416 -18.85 50.29 -71.25
CA ASP A 416 -18.78 50.18 -72.74
C ASP A 416 -17.50 50.87 -73.24
N GLN A 417 -17.09 51.94 -72.59
CA GLN A 417 -15.87 52.74 -72.96
C GLN A 417 -14.58 52.18 -72.44
N TYR A 418 -14.51 51.73 -71.16
CA TYR A 418 -13.26 51.42 -70.47
C TYR A 418 -13.11 49.94 -70.12
N GLY A 419 -14.14 49.14 -70.39
CA GLY A 419 -14.20 47.71 -70.08
C GLY A 419 -14.60 47.42 -68.65
N HIS A 420 -15.06 46.19 -68.46
CA HIS A 420 -15.52 45.72 -67.14
C HIS A 420 -14.49 45.81 -66.01
N PRO A 421 -13.17 45.56 -66.24
CA PRO A 421 -12.21 45.71 -65.15
C PRO A 421 -12.09 47.13 -64.61
N ALA A 422 -12.24 48.17 -65.52
CA ALA A 422 -12.25 49.55 -65.09
C ALA A 422 -13.54 49.89 -64.34
N GLY A 423 -14.66 49.30 -64.73
CA GLY A 423 -15.92 49.43 -64.02
C GLY A 423 -15.87 48.81 -62.62
N ASP A 424 -15.21 47.68 -62.48
CA ASP A 424 -15.02 47.03 -61.16
C ASP A 424 -14.20 47.91 -60.22
N GLU A 425 -13.13 48.55 -60.69
CA GLU A 425 -12.36 49.53 -59.92
C GLU A 425 -13.16 50.79 -59.59
N CYS A 426 -14.00 51.25 -60.52
CA CYS A 426 -14.94 52.33 -60.28
C CYS A 426 -15.92 51.98 -59.14
N LEU A 427 -16.52 50.76 -59.15
CA LEU A 427 -17.44 50.31 -58.12
C LEU A 427 -16.72 50.17 -56.75
N LYS A 428 -15.50 49.69 -56.72
CA LYS A 428 -14.68 49.63 -55.48
C LYS A 428 -14.44 51.02 -54.91
N THR A 429 -14.14 51.97 -55.78
CA THR A 429 -13.90 53.38 -55.40
C THR A 429 -15.20 54.00 -54.86
N VAL A 430 -16.33 53.81 -55.54
CA VAL A 430 -17.64 54.25 -55.06
C VAL A 430 -17.99 53.62 -53.72
N ALA A 431 -17.79 52.30 -53.58
CA ALA A 431 -18.04 51.59 -52.32
C ALA A 431 -17.21 52.17 -51.14
N ASN A 432 -15.96 52.51 -51.39
CA ASN A 432 -15.09 53.17 -50.40
C ASN A 432 -15.64 54.57 -50.02
N CYS A 433 -16.09 55.36 -50.99
CA CYS A 433 -16.75 56.64 -50.73
C CYS A 433 -18.05 56.48 -49.93
N VAL A 434 -18.86 55.51 -50.29
CA VAL A 434 -20.11 55.18 -49.58
C VAL A 434 -19.81 54.73 -48.17
N SER A 435 -18.82 53.86 -48.00
CA SER A 435 -18.41 53.39 -46.69
C SER A 435 -17.82 54.47 -45.79
N SER A 436 -17.06 55.42 -46.36
CA SER A 436 -16.50 56.55 -45.62
C SER A 436 -17.56 57.60 -45.25
N GLY A 437 -18.69 57.62 -45.95
CA GLY A 437 -19.85 58.44 -45.61
C GLY A 437 -20.58 58.03 -44.34
N ARG A 438 -20.34 56.83 -43.83
CA ARG A 438 -20.89 56.36 -42.55
C ARG A 438 -20.32 57.23 -41.41
N ARG A 439 -21.17 57.82 -40.61
CA ARG A 439 -20.78 58.70 -39.49
C ARG A 439 -20.86 57.99 -38.13
N ARG A 440 -21.61 56.89 -38.04
CA ARG A 440 -21.84 56.15 -36.82
C ARG A 440 -21.56 54.65 -37.01
N SER A 441 -21.24 53.97 -35.97
CA SER A 441 -21.00 52.50 -35.99
C SER A 441 -22.19 51.65 -36.39
N HIS A 442 -23.40 52.20 -36.26
CA HIS A 442 -24.64 51.54 -36.61
C HIS A 442 -25.09 51.80 -38.08
N ASP A 443 -24.44 52.76 -38.76
CA ASP A 443 -24.72 53.01 -40.17
C ASP A 443 -24.23 51.84 -41.02
N LEU A 444 -25.04 51.36 -41.95
CA LEU A 444 -24.70 50.24 -42.84
C LEU A 444 -24.63 50.75 -44.29
N ALA A 445 -23.48 50.56 -44.91
CA ALA A 445 -23.31 50.71 -46.34
C ALA A 445 -23.38 49.36 -47.05
N ALA A 446 -24.17 49.24 -48.08
CA ALA A 446 -24.37 48.00 -48.80
C ALA A 446 -24.37 48.23 -50.32
N ARG A 447 -23.92 47.25 -51.07
CA ARG A 447 -24.13 47.17 -52.51
C ARG A 447 -25.39 46.32 -52.78
N MET A 448 -26.39 46.89 -53.46
CA MET A 448 -27.65 46.23 -53.69
C MET A 448 -27.61 45.33 -54.94
N GLY A 449 -26.71 45.64 -55.86
CA GLY A 449 -26.47 44.86 -57.09
C GLY A 449 -26.09 45.79 -58.24
N GLY A 450 -25.31 45.33 -59.20
CA GLY A 450 -24.83 46.16 -60.29
C GLY A 450 -24.12 47.40 -59.84
N GLU A 451 -24.66 48.57 -60.15
CA GLU A 451 -24.15 49.92 -59.83
C GLU A 451 -24.91 50.60 -58.69
N GLU A 452 -25.82 49.86 -58.04
CA GLU A 452 -26.67 50.38 -56.97
C GLU A 452 -26.11 50.13 -55.60
N PHE A 453 -26.14 51.13 -54.73
CA PHE A 453 -25.71 51.09 -53.33
C PHE A 453 -26.82 51.64 -52.42
N ALA A 454 -26.80 51.21 -51.17
CA ALA A 454 -27.68 51.73 -50.15
C ALA A 454 -26.95 52.03 -48.87
N ILE A 455 -27.39 53.01 -48.12
CA ILE A 455 -26.91 53.32 -46.78
C ILE A 455 -28.13 53.37 -45.86
N LEU A 456 -28.09 52.54 -44.83
CA LEU A 456 -29.10 52.56 -43.76
C LEU A 456 -28.53 53.43 -42.62
N LEU A 457 -29.34 54.40 -42.19
CA LEU A 457 -28.96 55.43 -41.21
C LEU A 457 -29.94 55.40 -40.03
N PRO A 458 -29.69 54.59 -39.01
CA PRO A 458 -30.50 54.58 -37.80
C PRO A 458 -30.38 55.92 -37.03
N ASN A 459 -31.45 56.28 -36.31
CA ASN A 459 -31.57 57.50 -35.51
C ASN A 459 -31.17 58.78 -36.30
N THR A 460 -31.53 58.80 -37.56
CA THR A 460 -31.20 59.90 -38.48
C THR A 460 -32.44 60.41 -39.19
N GLY A 461 -32.75 61.67 -39.00
CA GLY A 461 -33.83 62.32 -39.71
C GLY A 461 -33.40 62.75 -41.12
N LEU A 462 -34.42 63.18 -41.94
CA LEU A 462 -34.27 63.50 -43.35
C LEU A 462 -33.13 64.48 -43.65
N ARG A 463 -32.95 65.54 -42.83
CA ARG A 463 -31.85 66.50 -42.99
C ARG A 463 -30.47 65.86 -42.82
N GLY A 464 -30.37 64.98 -41.85
CA GLY A 464 -29.08 64.27 -41.59
C GLY A 464 -28.75 63.34 -42.76
N ALA A 465 -29.76 62.60 -43.29
CA ALA A 465 -29.59 61.68 -44.40
C ALA A 465 -29.22 62.42 -45.71
N ILE A 466 -29.86 63.58 -45.97
CA ILE A 466 -29.50 64.45 -47.11
C ILE A 466 -28.05 64.90 -47.00
N ALA A 467 -27.61 65.33 -45.81
CA ALA A 467 -26.21 65.76 -45.58
C ALA A 467 -25.20 64.61 -45.83
N VAL A 468 -25.54 63.37 -45.44
CA VAL A 468 -24.74 62.18 -45.75
C VAL A 468 -24.70 61.90 -47.25
N ALA A 469 -25.84 61.90 -47.90
CA ALA A 469 -25.98 61.70 -49.37
C ALA A 469 -25.18 62.72 -50.16
N GLU A 470 -25.28 64.02 -49.81
CA GLU A 470 -24.51 65.12 -50.43
C GLU A 470 -23.01 65.02 -50.19
N ALA A 471 -22.58 64.61 -48.98
CA ALA A 471 -21.19 64.37 -48.71
C ALA A 471 -20.62 63.25 -49.58
N ILE A 472 -21.34 62.13 -49.70
CA ILE A 472 -20.94 61.01 -50.56
C ILE A 472 -20.90 61.40 -52.00
N ARG A 473 -21.97 62.06 -52.52
CA ARG A 473 -22.04 62.56 -53.89
C ARG A 473 -20.82 63.45 -54.23
N LYS A 474 -20.48 64.40 -53.33
CA LYS A 474 -19.32 65.29 -53.50
C LYS A 474 -18.00 64.51 -53.45
N THR A 475 -17.90 63.54 -52.54
CA THR A 475 -16.69 62.71 -52.42
C THR A 475 -16.47 61.86 -53.67
N VAL A 476 -17.54 61.26 -54.22
CA VAL A 476 -17.46 60.48 -55.47
C VAL A 476 -17.10 61.39 -56.65
N ALA A 477 -17.76 62.56 -56.80
CA ALA A 477 -17.44 63.51 -57.85
C ALA A 477 -16.00 64.09 -57.77
N ALA A 478 -15.42 64.13 -56.55
CA ALA A 478 -14.05 64.57 -56.34
C ALA A 478 -13.00 63.50 -56.66
N GLN A 479 -13.43 62.22 -56.79
CA GLN A 479 -12.52 61.15 -57.23
C GLN A 479 -12.18 61.38 -58.71
N LYS A 480 -10.89 61.42 -59.02
CA LYS A 480 -10.43 61.61 -60.41
C LYS A 480 -10.52 60.29 -61.21
N MET A 481 -11.72 59.72 -61.27
CA MET A 481 -11.98 58.56 -62.10
C MET A 481 -12.07 58.99 -63.58
N HIS A 482 -11.83 58.07 -64.52
CA HIS A 482 -11.83 58.36 -65.94
C HIS A 482 -13.14 59.03 -66.36
N HIS A 483 -13.04 59.93 -67.37
CA HIS A 483 -14.12 60.78 -67.82
C HIS A 483 -14.88 60.10 -68.93
N VAL A 484 -16.21 60.02 -68.82
CA VAL A 484 -17.05 59.54 -69.94
C VAL A 484 -17.11 60.64 -70.98
N PRO A 485 -16.79 60.34 -72.23
CA PRO A 485 -16.84 61.36 -73.30
C PRO A 485 -18.27 62.00 -73.41
N GLY A 486 -18.28 63.36 -73.47
CA GLY A 486 -19.52 64.14 -73.56
C GLY A 486 -20.16 64.47 -72.21
N GLN A 487 -19.50 64.17 -71.08
CA GLN A 487 -19.90 64.64 -69.75
C GLN A 487 -18.93 65.70 -69.20
N ALA A 488 -19.47 66.70 -68.52
CA ALA A 488 -18.67 67.79 -67.93
C ALA A 488 -17.92 67.38 -66.66
N HIS A 489 -18.23 66.23 -66.13
CA HIS A 489 -17.66 65.77 -64.86
C HIS A 489 -17.24 64.30 -64.93
N ALA A 490 -16.29 63.90 -64.12
CA ALA A 490 -15.91 62.51 -63.83
C ALA A 490 -17.12 61.71 -63.34
N VAL A 491 -16.96 60.41 -63.04
CA VAL A 491 -18.04 59.58 -62.53
C VAL A 491 -18.81 60.26 -61.40
N THR A 492 -20.14 60.32 -61.47
CA THR A 492 -21.00 60.90 -60.43
C THR A 492 -21.99 59.87 -59.92
N VAL A 493 -22.71 60.20 -58.89
CA VAL A 493 -23.80 59.37 -58.35
C VAL A 493 -25.07 60.23 -58.19
N SER A 494 -26.18 59.62 -58.47
CA SER A 494 -27.51 60.16 -58.13
C SER A 494 -27.99 59.51 -56.86
N CYS A 495 -28.57 60.28 -55.92
CA CYS A 495 -29.01 59.79 -54.63
C CYS A 495 -30.50 60.09 -54.39
N GLY A 496 -31.24 59.08 -53.96
CA GLY A 496 -32.54 59.23 -53.41
C GLY A 496 -32.56 59.01 -51.91
N VAL A 497 -33.20 59.87 -51.16
CA VAL A 497 -33.20 59.88 -49.72
C VAL A 497 -34.61 59.91 -49.17
N HIS A 498 -34.89 59.04 -48.24
CA HIS A 498 -36.14 59.11 -47.47
C HIS A 498 -35.85 58.83 -45.98
N ALA A 499 -36.68 59.38 -45.11
CA ALA A 499 -36.64 59.15 -43.70
C ALA A 499 -38.01 59.23 -43.08
N LEU A 500 -38.34 58.31 -42.21
CA LEU A 500 -39.59 58.29 -41.47
C LEU A 500 -39.33 57.80 -40.02
N VAL A 501 -40.28 58.02 -39.14
CA VAL A 501 -40.42 57.35 -37.89
C VAL A 501 -41.36 56.20 -38.11
N PRO A 502 -40.91 54.93 -38.05
CA PRO A 502 -41.81 53.80 -38.33
C PRO A 502 -42.94 53.76 -37.31
N LEU A 503 -44.17 53.56 -37.81
CA LEU A 503 -45.36 53.39 -37.02
C LEU A 503 -45.93 51.96 -37.21
N ASP A 504 -46.79 51.58 -36.27
CA ASP A 504 -47.41 50.26 -36.33
C ASP A 504 -48.19 50.08 -37.61
N GLY A 505 -48.03 48.94 -38.28
CA GLY A 505 -48.63 48.66 -39.59
C GLY A 505 -47.84 49.11 -40.83
N MET A 506 -46.73 49.90 -40.66
CA MET A 506 -45.78 50.23 -41.72
C MET A 506 -44.82 49.11 -42.04
N SER A 507 -44.34 49.07 -43.29
CA SER A 507 -43.35 48.08 -43.72
C SER A 507 -41.99 48.72 -44.12
N PRO A 508 -40.90 48.01 -44.03
CA PRO A 508 -39.58 48.48 -44.55
C PRO A 508 -39.61 48.81 -46.04
N ALA A 509 -40.53 48.18 -46.80
CA ALA A 509 -40.65 48.42 -48.21
C ALA A 509 -41.10 49.87 -48.52
N GLU A 510 -41.97 50.45 -47.68
CA GLU A 510 -42.44 51.83 -47.88
C GLU A 510 -41.29 52.84 -47.79
N LEU A 511 -40.29 52.59 -46.85
CA LEU A 511 -39.11 53.44 -46.75
C LEU A 511 -38.20 53.28 -47.96
N ILE A 512 -38.04 52.06 -48.47
CA ILE A 512 -37.20 51.77 -49.65
C ILE A 512 -37.87 52.39 -50.93
N ASP A 513 -39.18 52.14 -51.15
CA ASP A 513 -39.89 52.62 -52.33
C ASP A 513 -39.90 54.16 -52.43
N ALA A 514 -40.01 54.84 -51.28
CA ALA A 514 -39.95 56.32 -51.28
C ALA A 514 -38.52 56.83 -51.61
N ALA A 515 -37.48 56.17 -51.13
CA ALA A 515 -36.13 56.53 -51.54
C ALA A 515 -35.81 56.22 -53.00
N ASP A 516 -36.39 55.13 -53.55
CA ASP A 516 -36.29 54.77 -54.98
C ASP A 516 -36.98 55.78 -55.86
N ARG A 517 -38.20 56.24 -55.48
CA ARG A 517 -38.86 57.32 -56.18
C ARG A 517 -38.02 58.62 -56.20
N ALA A 518 -37.42 58.94 -55.07
CA ALA A 518 -36.52 60.10 -54.99
C ALA A 518 -35.29 59.92 -55.89
N LEU A 519 -34.72 58.70 -55.96
CA LEU A 519 -33.61 58.41 -56.87
C LEU A 519 -33.98 58.53 -58.31
N TYR A 520 -35.16 58.05 -58.68
CA TYR A 520 -35.68 58.24 -60.04
C TYR A 520 -35.79 59.73 -60.42
N LEU A 521 -36.31 60.58 -59.51
CA LEU A 521 -36.35 62.02 -59.70
C LEU A 521 -34.93 62.65 -59.79
N ALA A 522 -33.94 62.11 -59.09
CA ALA A 522 -32.55 62.57 -59.20
C ALA A 522 -31.97 62.25 -60.59
N LYS A 523 -32.21 61.02 -61.09
CA LYS A 523 -31.79 60.59 -62.43
C LYS A 523 -32.44 61.39 -63.55
N SER A 524 -33.76 61.60 -63.46
CA SER A 524 -34.53 62.35 -64.48
C SER A 524 -34.25 63.88 -64.41
N GLY A 525 -33.93 64.41 -63.24
CA GLY A 525 -33.66 65.80 -63.01
C GLY A 525 -32.23 66.27 -63.38
N GLY A 526 -31.48 65.47 -64.15
CA GLY A 526 -30.13 65.85 -64.65
C GLY A 526 -28.97 65.12 -64.04
N ARG A 527 -29.23 64.12 -63.17
CA ARG A 527 -28.23 63.32 -62.48
C ARG A 527 -27.32 64.12 -61.54
N ASN A 528 -26.27 63.49 -60.92
CA ASN A 528 -25.33 64.12 -60.00
C ASN A 528 -26.02 65.03 -58.96
N CYS A 529 -27.10 64.61 -58.40
CA CYS A 529 -27.83 65.35 -57.37
C CYS A 529 -28.46 64.42 -56.33
N VAL A 530 -28.88 65.03 -55.24
CA VAL A 530 -29.63 64.36 -54.16
C VAL A 530 -31.10 64.85 -54.27
N ARG A 531 -32.03 63.90 -54.23
CA ARG A 531 -33.45 64.17 -54.08
C ARG A 531 -33.99 63.47 -52.85
N ALA A 532 -34.90 64.10 -52.17
CA ALA A 532 -35.53 63.53 -50.98
C ALA A 532 -37.08 63.54 -51.11
N GLU A 533 -37.69 62.46 -50.67
CA GLU A 533 -39.11 62.35 -50.48
C GLU A 533 -39.37 62.19 -48.98
N GLY A 534 -40.22 63.05 -48.38
CA GLY A 534 -40.60 62.97 -47.00
C GLY A 534 -41.38 64.14 -46.47
N VAL A 535 -42.13 63.91 -45.41
CA VAL A 535 -42.91 64.94 -44.73
C VAL A 535 -41.99 65.63 -43.74
N MET A 536 -41.84 66.94 -43.91
CA MET A 536 -41.16 67.75 -42.88
C MET A 536 -42.09 68.01 -41.69
N PRO A 537 -41.62 67.96 -40.44
CA PRO A 537 -42.46 68.36 -39.31
C PRO A 537 -43.03 69.76 -39.49
N PRO A 538 -44.26 70.01 -39.07
CA PRO A 538 -44.89 71.37 -39.17
C PRO A 538 -44.06 72.30 -38.27
N GLY A 539 -43.49 73.33 -38.89
CA GLY A 539 -42.65 74.36 -38.28
C GLY A 539 -41.26 74.59 -38.91
N GLU A 540 -40.76 73.68 -39.70
CA GLU A 540 -39.50 73.80 -40.41
C GLU A 540 -39.62 74.09 -41.93
N ALA A 541 -40.82 74.21 -42.42
CA ALA A 541 -41.12 74.33 -43.86
C ALA A 541 -40.66 75.64 -44.53
N LYS A 542 -40.20 76.61 -43.79
CA LYS A 542 -39.84 77.95 -44.31
C LYS A 542 -38.40 78.14 -44.81
N ARG A 543 -37.54 77.11 -44.86
CA ARG A 543 -36.14 77.31 -45.29
C ARG A 543 -35.56 76.22 -46.18
N PHE A 544 -36.31 75.51 -46.97
CA PHE A 544 -35.72 74.62 -47.97
C PHE A 544 -36.24 74.93 -49.37
N THR A 545 -35.67 75.98 -49.86
CA THR A 545 -35.54 76.15 -51.32
C THR A 545 -34.53 75.09 -51.78
N LEU A 546 -34.94 74.26 -52.75
CA LEU A 546 -34.09 73.34 -53.47
C LEU A 546 -32.67 73.84 -53.59
N VAL A 547 -31.71 73.14 -53.02
CA VAL A 547 -30.31 73.35 -53.45
C VAL A 547 -30.17 72.60 -54.76
N VAL A 548 -30.52 73.25 -55.82
CA VAL A 548 -30.14 72.90 -57.18
C VAL A 548 -28.74 73.44 -57.37
N ASN A 549 -27.74 72.64 -57.20
CA ASN A 549 -26.44 73.01 -57.65
C ASN A 549 -26.37 72.82 -59.17
N LYS A 550 -26.11 73.95 -59.87
CA LYS A 550 -25.61 73.94 -61.23
C LYS A 550 -24.26 73.32 -61.32
#